data_fecf8f325f342cfd17c6c4a731a76d3e
#
_entry.id   fecf8f325f342cfd17c6c4a731a76d3e
#
_cell.length_a   1.000
_cell.length_b   1.000
_cell.length_c   1.000
_cell.angle_alpha   90.00
_cell.angle_beta   90.00
_cell.angle_gamma   90.00
#
_symmetry.space_group_name_H-M   'P 1'
#
loop_
_entity.id
_entity.type
_entity.pdbx_description
1 polymer ?
#
loop_
_entity_poly.entity_id
_entity_poly.type
_entity_poly.pdbx_seq_one_letter_code
_entity_poly.pdbx_strand_id
1 'polypeptide(L)'
;MNKVLYVKDFSTFPGARYKRLGPASGEEFRDDVLIPMLKQNSQIVINFDGVVGYGSSFLEEVFGGLIRKGIDENAVLNLVKTLTSNDDDLLKEEIQIYVDDAIKEKNLMGC
;
A
#
# COMPACT_ATOMS: atom_id res chain seq x y z
N MET A 1 15.23 -12.50 0.79
CA MET A 1 16.03 -11.29 0.58
C MET A 1 15.21 -10.06 0.85
N ASN A 2 15.75 -9.11 1.60
CA ASN A 2 15.05 -7.87 1.92
C ASN A 2 15.20 -6.87 0.79
N LYS A 3 14.15 -6.12 0.52
CA LYS A 3 14.16 -5.12 -0.52
C LYS A 3 13.42 -3.87 -0.08
N VAL A 4 13.94 -2.70 -0.44
CA VAL A 4 13.27 -1.43 -0.17
C VAL A 4 12.58 -0.98 -1.45
N LEU A 5 11.28 -0.64 -1.33
CA LEU A 5 10.49 -0.13 -2.44
C LEU A 5 10.23 1.35 -2.19
N TYR A 6 10.82 2.20 -3.02
CA TYR A 6 10.64 3.65 -2.92
C TYR A 6 9.45 4.08 -3.75
N VAL A 7 8.41 4.57 -3.09
CA VAL A 7 7.21 5.02 -3.81
C VAL A 7 7.53 6.13 -4.80
N LYS A 8 8.50 7.00 -4.47
CA LYS A 8 8.90 8.10 -5.35
C LYS A 8 9.44 7.62 -6.70
N ASP A 9 9.97 6.40 -6.77
CA ASP A 9 10.45 5.83 -8.03
C ASP A 9 9.27 5.45 -8.94
N PHE A 10 8.11 5.18 -8.35
CA PHE A 10 6.88 4.97 -9.10
C PHE A 10 6.25 6.32 -9.48
N SER A 11 6.10 7.21 -8.49
CA SER A 11 5.59 8.56 -8.71
C SER A 11 5.88 9.42 -7.48
N THR A 12 6.29 10.67 -7.70
CA THR A 12 6.43 11.64 -6.61
C THR A 12 5.10 12.28 -6.25
N PHE A 13 4.08 12.08 -7.08
CA PHE A 13 2.73 12.57 -6.85
C PHE A 13 1.72 11.53 -7.32
N PRO A 14 1.56 10.44 -6.55
CA PRO A 14 0.64 9.37 -6.94
C PRO A 14 -0.77 9.89 -7.20
N GLY A 15 -1.44 9.24 -8.15
CA GLY A 15 -2.72 9.69 -8.65
C GLY A 15 -3.93 9.14 -7.90
N ALA A 16 -4.97 8.85 -8.67
CA ALA A 16 -6.26 8.45 -8.12
C ALA A 16 -6.27 6.99 -7.68
N ARG A 17 -7.47 6.52 -7.30
CA ARG A 17 -7.67 5.16 -6.83
C ARG A 17 -7.47 4.12 -7.94
N TYR A 18 -8.06 4.35 -9.10
CA TYR A 18 -8.12 3.35 -10.19
C TYR A 18 -7.40 3.80 -11.46
N LYS A 19 -6.87 2.82 -12.20
CA LYS A 19 -6.19 3.08 -13.48
C LYS A 19 -7.06 3.87 -14.45
N ARG A 20 -8.36 3.59 -14.49
CA ARG A 20 -9.28 4.28 -15.40
C ARG A 20 -9.43 5.78 -15.09
N LEU A 21 -9.04 6.20 -13.91
CA LEU A 21 -9.13 7.61 -13.49
C LEU A 21 -7.87 8.41 -13.79
N GLY A 22 -6.78 7.74 -14.14
CA GLY A 22 -5.54 8.43 -14.48
C GLY A 22 -4.30 7.62 -14.16
N PRO A 23 -3.13 8.15 -14.51
CA PRO A 23 -1.86 7.45 -14.29
C PRO A 23 -1.44 7.45 -12.82
N ALA A 24 -0.53 6.55 -12.49
CA ALA A 24 0.07 6.43 -11.15
C ALA A 24 -0.99 6.21 -10.07
N SER A 25 -1.99 5.37 -10.36
CA SER A 25 -3.09 5.10 -9.43
C SER A 25 -2.67 4.10 -8.35
N GLY A 26 -3.50 4.02 -7.30
CA GLY A 26 -3.32 3.01 -6.25
C GLY A 26 -3.43 1.60 -6.82
N GLU A 27 -4.38 1.38 -7.71
CA GLU A 27 -4.55 0.10 -8.39
C GLU A 27 -3.29 -0.28 -9.16
N GLU A 28 -2.72 0.65 -9.90
CA GLU A 28 -1.50 0.42 -10.68
C GLU A 28 -0.32 0.08 -9.75
N PHE A 29 -0.14 0.85 -8.70
CA PHE A 29 0.97 0.61 -7.76
C PHE A 29 0.83 -0.76 -7.10
N ARG A 30 -0.37 -1.09 -6.63
CA ARG A 30 -0.63 -2.37 -5.97
C ARG A 30 -0.41 -3.54 -6.92
N ASP A 31 -1.04 -3.52 -8.10
CA ASP A 31 -1.08 -4.67 -9.00
C ASP A 31 0.19 -4.84 -9.83
N ASP A 32 0.76 -3.73 -10.29
CA ASP A 32 1.87 -3.79 -11.24
C ASP A 32 3.23 -3.69 -10.57
N VAL A 33 3.31 -3.15 -9.36
CA VAL A 33 4.58 -2.94 -8.66
C VAL A 33 4.67 -3.76 -7.38
N LEU A 34 3.72 -3.57 -6.46
CA LEU A 34 3.83 -4.10 -5.10
C LEU A 34 3.61 -5.62 -5.04
N ILE A 35 2.51 -6.11 -5.61
CA ILE A 35 2.22 -7.54 -5.57
C ILE A 35 3.31 -8.37 -6.25
N PRO A 36 3.80 -8.00 -7.44
CA PRO A 36 4.91 -8.76 -8.04
C PRO A 36 6.16 -8.79 -7.16
N MET A 37 6.46 -7.67 -6.48
CA MET A 37 7.62 -7.65 -5.58
C MET A 37 7.42 -8.52 -4.36
N LEU A 38 6.21 -8.58 -3.82
CA LEU A 38 5.89 -9.44 -2.69
C LEU A 38 6.07 -10.91 -3.04
N LYS A 39 5.81 -11.28 -4.30
CA LYS A 39 5.98 -12.66 -4.75
C LYS A 39 7.45 -13.04 -4.94
N GLN A 40 8.32 -12.07 -5.20
CA GLN A 40 9.72 -12.31 -5.51
C GLN A 40 10.65 -12.17 -4.32
N ASN A 41 10.22 -11.50 -3.26
CA ASN A 41 11.07 -11.17 -2.13
C ASN A 41 10.45 -11.64 -0.83
N SER A 42 11.28 -12.17 0.07
CA SER A 42 10.80 -12.64 1.36
C SER A 42 10.33 -11.49 2.26
N GLN A 43 10.88 -10.31 2.05
CA GLN A 43 10.52 -9.15 2.86
C GLN A 43 10.72 -7.87 2.07
N ILE A 44 9.75 -6.96 2.17
CA ILE A 44 9.77 -5.65 1.50
C ILE A 44 9.52 -4.57 2.53
N VAL A 45 10.29 -3.50 2.45
CA VAL A 45 10.05 -2.27 3.22
C VAL A 45 9.62 -1.19 2.24
N ILE A 46 8.46 -0.60 2.46
CA ILE A 46 7.95 0.48 1.61
C ILE A 46 8.39 1.82 2.21
N ASN A 47 9.03 2.64 1.39
CA ASN A 47 9.54 3.95 1.80
C ASN A 47 8.79 5.05 1.05
N PHE A 48 8.11 5.92 1.82
CA PHE A 48 7.34 7.04 1.26
C PHE A 48 8.09 8.37 1.24
N ASP A 49 9.34 8.40 1.69
CA ASP A 49 10.10 9.65 1.71
C ASP A 49 10.29 10.17 0.28
N GLY A 50 10.17 11.48 0.11
CA GLY A 50 10.34 12.11 -1.19
C GLY A 50 9.08 12.14 -2.04
N VAL A 51 7.98 11.57 -1.57
CA VAL A 51 6.69 11.68 -2.26
C VAL A 51 6.09 13.03 -1.91
N VAL A 52 5.75 13.83 -2.92
CA VAL A 52 5.29 15.20 -2.71
C VAL A 52 3.85 15.23 -2.18
N GLY A 53 3.01 14.34 -2.68
CA GLY A 53 1.63 14.27 -2.23
C GLY A 53 0.99 12.94 -2.60
N TYR A 54 0.01 12.54 -1.81
CA TYR A 54 -0.76 11.33 -2.06
C TYR A 54 -2.12 11.50 -1.39
N GLY A 55 -3.15 10.98 -2.03
CA GLY A 55 -4.51 11.07 -1.47
C GLY A 55 -4.86 9.85 -0.65
N SER A 56 -5.88 10.01 0.19
CA SER A 56 -6.39 8.88 0.98
C SER A 56 -6.89 7.75 0.09
N SER A 57 -7.46 8.08 -1.07
CA SER A 57 -7.93 7.07 -2.01
C SER A 57 -6.81 6.20 -2.55
N PHE A 58 -5.64 6.80 -2.83
CA PHE A 58 -4.47 6.06 -3.26
C PHE A 58 -4.04 5.08 -2.17
N LEU A 59 -3.89 5.58 -0.95
CA LEU A 59 -3.43 4.78 0.18
C LEU A 59 -4.39 3.63 0.49
N GLU A 60 -5.67 3.92 0.53
CA GLU A 60 -6.68 2.90 0.84
C GLU A 60 -6.71 1.82 -0.25
N GLU A 61 -6.62 2.20 -1.51
CA GLU A 61 -6.63 1.22 -2.60
C GLU A 61 -5.39 0.34 -2.57
N VAL A 62 -4.22 0.90 -2.25
CA VAL A 62 -3.00 0.10 -2.15
C VAL A 62 -3.10 -0.89 -0.99
N PHE A 63 -3.27 -0.41 0.22
CA PHE A 63 -3.14 -1.24 1.42
C PHE A 63 -4.41 -2.00 1.76
N GLY A 64 -5.55 -1.35 1.74
CA GLY A 64 -6.83 -2.06 1.89
C GLY A 64 -7.06 -3.00 0.72
N GLY A 65 -6.63 -2.58 -0.47
CA GLY A 65 -6.72 -3.40 -1.66
C GLY A 65 -5.95 -4.69 -1.59
N LEU A 66 -4.80 -4.72 -0.90
CA LEU A 66 -4.05 -5.97 -0.68
C LEU A 66 -4.90 -6.98 0.07
N ILE A 67 -5.62 -6.54 1.10
CA ILE A 67 -6.50 -7.41 1.88
C ILE A 67 -7.62 -7.94 0.98
N ARG A 68 -8.25 -7.06 0.20
CA ARG A 68 -9.34 -7.45 -0.71
C ARG A 68 -8.87 -8.43 -1.79
N LYS A 69 -7.61 -8.34 -2.20
CA LYS A 69 -7.01 -9.25 -3.18
C LYS A 69 -6.59 -10.60 -2.59
N GLY A 70 -6.73 -10.77 -1.28
CA GLY A 70 -6.41 -12.03 -0.63
C GLY A 70 -4.96 -12.20 -0.23
N ILE A 71 -4.19 -11.12 -0.22
CA ILE A 71 -2.81 -11.18 0.30
C ILE A 71 -2.88 -11.47 1.80
N ASP A 72 -1.99 -12.31 2.29
CA ASP A 72 -1.97 -12.72 3.69
C ASP A 72 -1.98 -11.52 4.64
N GLU A 73 -2.88 -11.54 5.62
CA GLU A 73 -3.05 -10.42 6.55
C GLU A 73 -1.76 -10.11 7.31
N ASN A 74 -1.04 -11.14 7.75
CA ASN A 74 0.21 -10.93 8.48
C ASN A 74 1.25 -10.26 7.61
N ALA A 75 1.30 -10.59 6.32
CA ALA A 75 2.21 -9.94 5.38
C ALA A 75 1.87 -8.46 5.22
N VAL A 76 0.57 -8.14 5.11
CA VAL A 76 0.13 -6.75 4.98
C VAL A 76 0.43 -5.96 6.25
N LEU A 77 0.13 -6.55 7.42
CA LEU A 77 0.41 -5.88 8.69
C LEU A 77 1.90 -5.62 8.87
N ASN A 78 2.74 -6.55 8.42
CA ASN A 78 4.19 -6.36 8.48
C ASN A 78 4.66 -5.23 7.57
N LEU A 79 4.06 -5.08 6.40
CA LEU A 79 4.36 -3.96 5.50
C LEU A 79 4.08 -2.62 6.19
N VAL A 80 2.96 -2.52 6.89
CA VAL A 80 2.61 -1.30 7.62
C VAL A 80 3.60 -1.06 8.76
N LYS A 81 3.92 -2.11 9.51
CA LYS A 81 4.82 -2.02 10.65
C LYS A 81 6.21 -1.52 10.27
N THR A 82 6.73 -1.99 9.13
CA THR A 82 8.09 -1.64 8.69
C THR A 82 8.13 -0.44 7.75
N LEU A 83 6.97 0.14 7.42
CA LEU A 83 6.87 1.27 6.51
C LEU A 83 7.72 2.45 6.99
N THR A 84 8.46 3.06 6.08
CA THR A 84 9.31 4.20 6.37
C THR A 84 8.66 5.48 5.85
N SER A 85 8.50 6.46 6.72
CA SER A 85 7.98 7.77 6.34
C SER A 85 8.51 8.80 7.33
N ASN A 86 9.67 9.36 7.03
CA ASN A 86 10.27 10.38 7.87
C ASN A 86 9.63 11.76 7.64
N ASP A 87 9.00 11.94 6.48
CA ASP A 87 8.35 13.21 6.11
C ASP A 87 6.95 13.35 6.71
N ASP A 88 6.32 12.24 7.12
CA ASP A 88 4.94 12.25 7.60
C ASP A 88 4.77 11.24 8.74
N ASP A 89 4.78 11.73 9.97
CA ASP A 89 4.70 10.90 11.16
C ASP A 89 3.36 10.20 11.33
N LEU A 90 2.31 10.71 10.68
CA LEU A 90 0.95 10.17 10.84
C LEU A 90 0.55 9.18 9.74
N LEU A 91 1.38 9.02 8.72
CA LEU A 91 1.06 8.18 7.58
C LEU A 91 0.82 6.72 7.98
N LYS A 92 1.68 6.19 8.82
CA LYS A 92 1.57 4.80 9.25
C LYS A 92 0.25 4.54 9.98
N GLU A 93 -0.17 5.47 10.82
CA GLU A 93 -1.43 5.37 11.55
C GLU A 93 -2.62 5.40 10.60
N GLU A 94 -2.58 6.28 9.60
CA GLU A 94 -3.64 6.38 8.59
C GLU A 94 -3.76 5.07 7.82
N ILE A 95 -2.65 4.53 7.35
CA ILE A 95 -2.63 3.28 6.59
C ILE A 95 -3.15 2.12 7.45
N GLN A 96 -2.77 2.10 8.73
CA GLN A 96 -3.23 1.05 9.65
C GLN A 96 -4.76 1.05 9.74
N ILE A 97 -5.39 2.22 9.77
CA ILE A 97 -6.85 2.33 9.81
C ILE A 97 -7.45 1.69 8.56
N TYR A 98 -6.89 1.98 7.39
CA TYR A 98 -7.40 1.42 6.13
C TYR A 98 -7.28 -0.10 6.10
N VAL A 99 -6.17 -0.62 6.58
CA VAL A 99 -5.96 -2.07 6.64
C VAL A 99 -6.93 -2.72 7.63
N ASP A 100 -7.08 -2.13 8.81
CA ASP A 100 -8.00 -2.65 9.82
C ASP A 100 -9.43 -2.66 9.31
N ASP A 101 -9.86 -1.60 8.64
CA ASP A 101 -11.21 -1.52 8.08
C ASP A 101 -11.42 -2.58 6.99
N ALA A 102 -10.43 -2.80 6.14
CA ALA A 102 -10.52 -3.79 5.07
C ALA A 102 -10.59 -5.21 5.65
N ILE A 103 -9.82 -5.50 6.68
CA ILE A 103 -9.86 -6.80 7.36
C ILE A 103 -11.24 -7.01 8.00
N LYS A 104 -11.77 -6.00 8.66
CA LYS A 104 -13.09 -6.07 9.28
C LYS A 104 -14.18 -6.35 8.26
N GLU A 105 -14.17 -5.63 7.13
CA GLU A 105 -15.13 -5.85 6.06
C GLU A 105 -15.02 -7.25 5.48
N LYS A 106 -13.81 -7.73 5.26
CA LYS A 106 -13.58 -9.06 4.74
C LYS A 106 -14.15 -10.13 5.67
N ASN A 107 -13.95 -9.97 6.96
CA ASN A 107 -14.45 -10.92 7.95
C ASN A 107 -15.96 -10.92 8.05
N LEU A 108 -16.59 -9.76 7.82
CA LEU A 108 -18.06 -9.66 7.82
C LEU A 108 -18.68 -10.31 6.59
N MET A 109 -18.02 -10.19 5.44
CA MET A 109 -18.55 -10.64 4.16
C MET A 109 -18.09 -12.04 3.76
N GLY A 110 -16.94 -12.46 4.27
CA GLY A 110 -16.27 -13.66 3.80
C GLY A 110 -16.49 -14.88 4.67
N CYS A 111 -17.52 -14.91 5.43
CA CYS A 111 -17.80 -16.03 6.34
C CYS A 111 -17.72 -17.38 5.70
#